data_d460715d3157eb2188a40a3ce051dc45
#
_entry.id   d460715d3157eb2188a40a3ce051dc45
#
_cell.length_a   1.000
_cell.length_b   1.000
_cell.length_c   1.000
_cell.angle_alpha   90.00
_cell.angle_beta   90.00
_cell.angle_gamma   90.00
#
_symmetry.space_group_name_H-M   'P 1'
#
loop_
_entity.id
_entity.type
_entity.pdbx_description
1 polymer ?
#
loop_
_entity_poly.entity_id
_entity_poly.type
_entity_poly.pdbx_seq_one_letter_code
_entity_poly.pdbx_strand_id
1 'polypeptide(L)'
;MTVMVTGASGVIGRATVKALLARDEVRATVRRAPDAAYLRQLGAKVAVREIDSPDALSEILPRCHTLIHLIGGVAQPDPDELFHANHGSVLRALEAAKHAGTKRFVLLSVPGADPETTQPFLRAKGLAEEAVRASGMEHAIVRSTHAYGLGGLWFTATVEGALAEPPFVVGPGDNDLAPIFAEDVASVLAAIDDDEAELAGTWGLEGPDVVTGDGLARLLRGDDAVPTHASGQAAAEALTRLLGVPFDAVTASFFALPSRADAPDAASAFGVVCTPLVDGLRATLEAAAAIDTG
;
A
#
# COMPACT_ATOMS: atom_id res chain seq x y z
N MET A 1 13.54 9.95 16.44
CA MET A 1 12.74 9.07 17.35
C MET A 1 12.88 7.63 16.92
N THR A 2 12.26 6.63 17.57
CA THR A 2 12.24 5.25 17.07
C THR A 2 10.87 4.97 16.46
N VAL A 3 10.85 4.55 15.19
CA VAL A 3 9.65 4.24 14.43
C VAL A 3 9.60 2.75 14.12
N MET A 4 8.42 2.16 14.26
CA MET A 4 8.15 0.78 13.86
C MET A 4 7.37 0.74 12.56
N VAL A 5 7.84 -0.04 11.58
CA VAL A 5 7.16 -0.27 10.30
C VAL A 5 6.80 -1.74 10.16
N THR A 6 5.51 -2.05 10.07
CA THR A 6 5.03 -3.40 9.73
C THR A 6 4.69 -3.47 8.25
N GLY A 7 4.80 -4.64 7.62
CA GLY A 7 4.63 -4.76 6.16
C GLY A 7 5.80 -4.16 5.36
N ALA A 8 6.97 -4.06 5.97
CA ALA A 8 8.14 -3.38 5.41
C ALA A 8 8.73 -4.03 4.13
N SER A 9 8.33 -5.25 3.78
CA SER A 9 8.77 -5.93 2.54
C SER A 9 8.00 -5.49 1.29
N GLY A 10 6.84 -4.86 1.43
CA GLY A 10 6.06 -4.32 0.32
C GLY A 10 6.73 -3.12 -0.37
N VAL A 11 6.23 -2.72 -1.55
CA VAL A 11 6.77 -1.58 -2.30
C VAL A 11 6.75 -0.29 -1.46
N ILE A 12 5.61 0.05 -0.87
CA ILE A 12 5.48 1.21 0.03
C ILE A 12 6.33 1.02 1.29
N GLY A 13 6.36 -0.20 1.87
CA GLY A 13 7.11 -0.48 3.08
C GLY A 13 8.62 -0.25 2.94
N ARG A 14 9.21 -0.72 1.85
CA ARG A 14 10.65 -0.49 1.54
C ARG A 14 10.95 1.01 1.37
N ALA A 15 10.11 1.72 0.63
CA ALA A 15 10.24 3.16 0.44
C ALA A 15 10.10 3.91 1.78
N THR A 16 9.12 3.54 2.64
CA THR A 16 8.90 4.14 3.96
C THR A 16 10.10 3.93 4.88
N VAL A 17 10.64 2.70 4.95
CA VAL A 17 11.85 2.43 5.76
C VAL A 17 13.02 3.30 5.28
N LYS A 18 13.23 3.41 3.96
CA LYS A 18 14.28 4.24 3.38
C LYS A 18 14.11 5.72 3.72
N ALA A 19 12.89 6.25 3.61
CA ALA A 19 12.58 7.65 3.93
C ALA A 19 12.82 7.97 5.41
N LEU A 20 12.39 7.10 6.32
CA LEU A 20 12.54 7.28 7.77
C LEU A 20 14.00 7.18 8.25
N LEU A 21 14.81 6.29 7.65
CA LEU A 21 16.22 6.11 8.04
C LEU A 21 17.08 7.35 7.85
N ALA A 22 16.62 8.34 7.07
CA ALA A 22 17.33 9.61 6.92
C ALA A 22 17.39 10.43 8.23
N ARG A 23 16.51 10.14 9.22
CA ARG A 23 16.35 10.95 10.43
C ARG A 23 16.02 10.15 11.71
N ASP A 24 15.61 8.88 11.61
CA ASP A 24 15.11 8.10 12.73
C ASP A 24 15.75 6.72 12.85
N GLU A 25 15.71 6.14 14.07
CA GLU A 25 15.94 4.72 14.25
C GLU A 25 14.69 3.96 13.75
N VAL A 26 14.85 3.10 12.74
CA VAL A 26 13.76 2.33 12.18
C VAL A 26 13.84 0.88 12.60
N ARG A 27 12.75 0.39 13.18
CA ARG A 27 12.49 -1.04 13.36
C ARG A 27 11.46 -1.50 12.36
N ALA A 28 11.64 -2.70 11.84
CA ALA A 28 10.74 -3.23 10.82
C ALA A 28 10.43 -4.71 11.05
N THR A 29 9.24 -5.15 10.60
CA THR A 29 8.92 -6.57 10.51
C THR A 29 8.74 -7.00 9.08
N VAL A 30 9.23 -8.20 8.79
CA VAL A 30 8.99 -8.93 7.54
C VAL A 30 8.65 -10.38 7.85
N ARG A 31 7.92 -11.04 6.97
CA ARG A 31 7.56 -12.45 7.15
C ARG A 31 8.68 -13.42 6.77
N ARG A 32 9.53 -13.05 5.80
CA ARG A 32 10.55 -13.96 5.23
C ARG A 32 11.94 -13.41 5.44
N ALA A 33 12.89 -14.30 5.74
CA ALA A 33 14.29 -13.93 5.98
C ALA A 33 14.98 -13.23 4.79
N PRO A 34 14.74 -13.60 3.51
CA PRO A 34 15.32 -12.89 2.38
C PRO A 34 14.91 -11.39 2.33
N ASP A 35 13.65 -11.07 2.69
CA ASP A 35 13.15 -9.69 2.69
C ASP A 35 13.86 -8.82 3.75
N ALA A 36 14.39 -9.44 4.81
CA ALA A 36 15.11 -8.74 5.87
C ALA A 36 16.51 -8.27 5.46
N ALA A 37 17.16 -8.98 4.55
CA ALA A 37 18.55 -8.68 4.18
C ALA A 37 18.69 -7.28 3.59
N TYR A 38 17.85 -6.94 2.63
CA TYR A 38 17.83 -5.62 1.99
C TYR A 38 17.59 -4.49 3.02
N LEU A 39 16.59 -4.63 3.89
CA LEU A 39 16.27 -3.60 4.88
C LEU A 39 17.37 -3.42 5.93
N ARG A 40 18.06 -4.51 6.30
CA ARG A 40 19.22 -4.45 7.20
C ARG A 40 20.43 -3.76 6.55
N GLN A 41 20.64 -3.97 5.25
CA GLN A 41 21.69 -3.26 4.50
C GLN A 41 21.43 -1.74 4.46
N LEU A 42 20.16 -1.32 4.46
CA LEU A 42 19.78 0.09 4.57
C LEU A 42 20.02 0.65 5.99
N GLY A 43 20.17 -0.19 7.01
CA GLY A 43 20.41 0.22 8.41
C GLY A 43 19.22 -0.01 9.35
N ALA A 44 18.10 -0.58 8.89
CA ALA A 44 16.96 -0.88 9.75
C ALA A 44 17.21 -2.09 10.68
N LYS A 45 16.65 -2.06 11.88
CA LYS A 45 16.59 -3.21 12.79
C LYS A 45 15.40 -4.08 12.42
N VAL A 46 15.63 -5.23 11.78
CA VAL A 46 14.59 -6.06 11.21
C VAL A 46 14.35 -7.35 11.98
N ALA A 47 13.11 -7.56 12.44
CA ALA A 47 12.62 -8.81 12.97
C ALA A 47 11.90 -9.62 11.87
N VAL A 48 12.28 -10.90 11.74
CA VAL A 48 11.60 -11.83 10.83
C VAL A 48 10.54 -12.56 11.63
N ARG A 49 9.29 -12.16 11.45
CA ARG A 49 8.15 -12.80 12.14
C ARG A 49 6.82 -12.44 11.47
N GLU A 50 5.85 -13.29 11.66
CA GLU A 50 4.45 -13.02 11.36
C GLU A 50 3.79 -12.29 12.54
N ILE A 51 2.80 -11.44 12.26
CA ILE A 51 2.01 -10.77 13.29
C ILE A 51 0.70 -11.54 13.43
N ASP A 52 0.77 -12.71 14.04
CA ASP A 52 -0.33 -13.64 14.31
C ASP A 52 -0.97 -13.42 15.70
N SER A 53 -0.28 -12.71 16.57
CA SER A 53 -0.73 -12.36 17.92
C SER A 53 -0.22 -10.96 18.32
N PRO A 54 -0.81 -10.29 19.32
CA PRO A 54 -0.26 -9.05 19.88
C PRO A 54 1.17 -9.22 20.42
N ASP A 55 1.48 -10.39 20.98
CA ASP A 55 2.80 -10.69 21.53
C ASP A 55 3.91 -10.71 20.46
N ALA A 56 3.54 -10.96 19.19
CA ALA A 56 4.50 -10.91 18.09
C ALA A 56 5.22 -9.56 17.96
N LEU A 57 4.61 -8.47 18.42
CA LEU A 57 5.20 -7.13 18.43
C LEU A 57 5.74 -6.69 19.80
N SER A 58 5.39 -7.39 20.88
CA SER A 58 5.69 -6.98 22.26
C SER A 58 7.19 -6.80 22.54
N GLU A 59 8.06 -7.56 21.87
CA GLU A 59 9.51 -7.49 22.05
C GLU A 59 10.19 -6.37 21.26
N ILE A 60 9.57 -5.91 20.19
CA ILE A 60 10.18 -4.97 19.24
C ILE A 60 9.56 -3.57 19.26
N LEU A 61 8.35 -3.42 19.77
CA LEU A 61 7.68 -2.13 19.93
C LEU A 61 8.19 -1.26 21.09
N PRO A 62 8.72 -1.79 22.24
CA PRO A 62 9.10 -0.93 23.34
C PRO A 62 10.01 0.22 22.92
N ARG A 63 9.65 1.45 23.35
CA ARG A 63 10.30 2.73 22.99
C ARG A 63 10.07 3.19 21.55
N CYS A 64 9.23 2.54 20.74
CA CYS A 64 8.77 3.11 19.49
C CYS A 64 7.72 4.19 19.78
N HIS A 65 7.97 5.40 19.28
CA HIS A 65 7.02 6.52 19.38
C HIS A 65 5.84 6.28 18.44
N THR A 66 6.13 5.86 17.23
CA THR A 66 5.15 5.66 16.16
C THR A 66 5.18 4.22 15.65
N LEU A 67 4.00 3.67 15.37
CA LEU A 67 3.81 2.44 14.61
C LEU A 67 3.12 2.77 13.27
N ILE A 68 3.83 2.57 12.16
CA ILE A 68 3.29 2.67 10.80
C ILE A 68 2.89 1.27 10.34
N HIS A 69 1.58 1.04 10.20
CA HIS A 69 1.04 -0.27 9.85
C HIS A 69 0.68 -0.35 8.36
N LEU A 70 1.48 -1.10 7.60
CA LEU A 70 1.36 -1.28 6.15
C LEU A 70 0.99 -2.71 5.75
N ILE A 71 0.69 -3.59 6.74
CA ILE A 71 0.24 -4.95 6.44
C ILE A 71 -1.16 -4.88 5.84
N GLY A 72 -1.38 -5.68 4.83
CA GLY A 72 -2.63 -5.83 4.13
C GLY A 72 -2.41 -5.97 2.63
N GLY A 73 -3.50 -6.16 1.92
CA GLY A 73 -3.49 -6.28 0.47
C GLY A 73 -4.68 -7.06 -0.04
N VAL A 74 -4.97 -6.90 -1.32
CA VAL A 74 -6.12 -7.51 -1.98
C VAL A 74 -5.87 -8.96 -2.39
N ALA A 75 -4.61 -9.33 -2.65
CA ALA A 75 -4.22 -10.67 -3.10
C ALA A 75 -4.06 -11.63 -1.92
N GLN A 76 -5.17 -12.23 -1.50
CA GLN A 76 -5.20 -13.27 -0.48
C GLN A 76 -5.95 -14.47 -1.03
N PRO A 77 -5.56 -15.71 -0.67
CA PRO A 77 -6.12 -16.91 -1.27
C PRO A 77 -7.58 -17.18 -0.93
N ASP A 78 -8.06 -16.68 0.20
CA ASP A 78 -9.46 -16.82 0.60
C ASP A 78 -9.98 -15.58 1.38
N PRO A 79 -11.32 -15.46 1.53
CA PRO A 79 -11.94 -14.32 2.23
C PRO A 79 -11.54 -14.17 3.70
N ASP A 80 -11.30 -15.27 4.41
CA ASP A 80 -10.91 -15.22 5.83
C ASP A 80 -9.47 -14.71 5.95
N GLU A 81 -8.56 -15.19 5.10
CA GLU A 81 -7.19 -14.67 5.05
C GLU A 81 -7.14 -13.21 4.62
N LEU A 82 -7.99 -12.79 3.67
CA LEU A 82 -8.14 -11.38 3.30
C LEU A 82 -8.57 -10.52 4.49
N PHE A 83 -9.56 -10.99 5.24
CA PHE A 83 -10.06 -10.29 6.42
C PHE A 83 -9.01 -10.26 7.54
N HIS A 84 -8.35 -11.36 7.81
CA HIS A 84 -7.28 -11.47 8.81
C HIS A 84 -6.08 -10.58 8.48
N ALA A 85 -5.69 -10.48 7.21
CA ALA A 85 -4.58 -9.65 6.79
C ALA A 85 -4.90 -8.16 6.87
N ASN A 86 -6.12 -7.73 6.56
CA ASN A 86 -6.47 -6.31 6.45
C ASN A 86 -7.11 -5.71 7.70
N HIS A 87 -7.94 -6.45 8.43
CA HIS A 87 -8.57 -6.02 9.68
C HIS A 87 -7.92 -6.66 10.90
N GLY A 88 -7.79 -8.00 10.91
CA GLY A 88 -7.25 -8.72 12.07
C GLY A 88 -5.82 -8.31 12.44
N SER A 89 -4.96 -8.03 11.45
CA SER A 89 -3.59 -7.54 11.69
C SER A 89 -3.58 -6.17 12.37
N VAL A 90 -4.53 -5.30 12.02
CA VAL A 90 -4.67 -3.96 12.63
C VAL A 90 -5.08 -4.09 14.10
N LEU A 91 -6.04 -4.96 14.43
CA LEU A 91 -6.45 -5.20 15.81
C LEU A 91 -5.26 -5.64 16.67
N ARG A 92 -4.48 -6.62 16.21
CA ARG A 92 -3.29 -7.12 16.92
C ARG A 92 -2.22 -6.03 17.07
N ALA A 93 -2.00 -5.24 16.02
CA ALA A 93 -1.03 -4.14 16.05
C ALA A 93 -1.44 -3.02 17.01
N LEU A 94 -2.74 -2.66 17.06
CA LEU A 94 -3.28 -1.68 18.01
C LEU A 94 -3.12 -2.15 19.45
N GLU A 95 -3.46 -3.41 19.75
CA GLU A 95 -3.32 -3.99 21.07
C GLU A 95 -1.85 -3.97 21.53
N ALA A 96 -0.94 -4.44 20.68
CA ALA A 96 0.49 -4.41 20.97
C ALA A 96 1.02 -2.98 21.16
N ALA A 97 0.60 -2.02 20.33
CA ALA A 97 1.00 -0.62 20.43
C ALA A 97 0.56 0.01 21.76
N LYS A 98 -0.68 -0.25 22.19
CA LYS A 98 -1.18 0.20 23.50
C LYS A 98 -0.38 -0.38 24.65
N HIS A 99 -0.11 -1.68 24.65
CA HIS A 99 0.69 -2.34 25.69
C HIS A 99 2.13 -1.81 25.73
N ALA A 100 2.71 -1.46 24.59
CA ALA A 100 4.06 -0.92 24.51
C ALA A 100 4.18 0.57 24.87
N GLY A 101 3.04 1.27 25.02
CA GLY A 101 3.00 2.72 25.24
C GLY A 101 3.38 3.53 24.00
N THR A 102 3.19 2.96 22.80
CA THR A 102 3.37 3.68 21.53
C THR A 102 2.37 4.81 21.45
N LYS A 103 2.82 6.02 21.11
CA LYS A 103 1.99 7.21 21.13
C LYS A 103 1.10 7.30 19.88
N ARG A 104 1.69 7.13 18.70
CA ARG A 104 1.04 7.35 17.40
C ARG A 104 0.88 6.06 16.60
N PHE A 105 -0.30 5.86 16.02
CA PHE A 105 -0.61 4.76 15.10
C PHE A 105 -0.95 5.31 13.71
N VAL A 106 -0.19 4.94 12.69
CA VAL A 106 -0.43 5.34 11.31
C VAL A 106 -0.92 4.14 10.51
N LEU A 107 -2.11 4.24 9.92
CA LEU A 107 -2.70 3.19 9.08
C LEU A 107 -2.68 3.59 7.61
N LEU A 108 -2.11 2.75 6.76
CA LEU A 108 -2.31 2.85 5.31
C LEU A 108 -3.61 2.14 4.91
N SER A 109 -4.54 2.93 4.39
CA SER A 109 -5.84 2.50 3.89
C SER A 109 -5.98 2.84 2.40
N VAL A 110 -7.20 2.74 1.88
CA VAL A 110 -7.51 2.98 0.46
C VAL A 110 -8.79 3.80 0.32
N PRO A 111 -8.96 4.58 -0.77
CA PRO A 111 -10.23 5.22 -1.07
C PRO A 111 -11.39 4.22 -1.17
N GLY A 112 -12.58 4.62 -0.76
CA GLY A 112 -13.74 3.76 -0.72
C GLY A 112 -13.77 2.73 0.41
N ALA A 113 -12.81 2.76 1.35
CA ALA A 113 -12.86 1.93 2.57
C ALA A 113 -14.13 2.23 3.38
N ASP A 114 -15.00 1.21 3.51
CA ASP A 114 -16.33 1.35 4.13
C ASP A 114 -16.72 0.01 4.77
N PRO A 115 -17.09 -0.04 6.07
CA PRO A 115 -17.49 -1.27 6.76
C PRO A 115 -18.78 -1.88 6.22
N GLU A 116 -19.63 -1.08 5.56
CA GLU A 116 -20.93 -1.52 5.05
C GLU A 116 -20.90 -1.99 3.59
N THR A 117 -19.77 -1.81 2.88
CA THR A 117 -19.65 -2.24 1.48
C THR A 117 -19.66 -3.76 1.32
N THR A 118 -20.15 -4.24 0.18
CA THR A 118 -20.11 -5.66 -0.20
C THR A 118 -18.77 -6.11 -0.78
N GLN A 119 -17.89 -5.16 -1.14
CA GLN A 119 -16.55 -5.47 -1.64
C GLN A 119 -15.64 -5.87 -0.45
N PRO A 120 -15.14 -7.13 -0.37
CA PRO A 120 -14.53 -7.68 0.84
C PRO A 120 -13.28 -6.91 1.31
N PHE A 121 -12.44 -6.49 0.37
CA PHE A 121 -11.21 -5.76 0.71
C PHE A 121 -11.52 -4.37 1.27
N LEU A 122 -12.42 -3.63 0.63
CA LEU A 122 -12.84 -2.30 1.11
C LEU A 122 -13.54 -2.38 2.45
N ARG A 123 -14.36 -3.43 2.65
CA ARG A 123 -15.02 -3.69 3.94
C ARG A 123 -14.01 -3.96 5.05
N ALA A 124 -13.02 -4.82 4.79
CA ALA A 124 -11.98 -5.12 5.78
C ALA A 124 -11.16 -3.87 6.14
N LYS A 125 -10.87 -3.01 5.14
CA LYS A 125 -10.21 -1.71 5.37
C LYS A 125 -11.09 -0.74 6.16
N GLY A 126 -12.39 -0.65 5.85
CA GLY A 126 -13.35 0.18 6.60
C GLY A 126 -13.42 -0.19 8.07
N LEU A 127 -13.56 -1.49 8.37
CA LEU A 127 -13.54 -2.01 9.75
C LEU A 127 -12.21 -1.76 10.47
N ALA A 128 -11.08 -1.84 9.75
CA ALA A 128 -9.77 -1.50 10.29
C ALA A 128 -9.67 -0.02 10.67
N GLU A 129 -10.18 0.88 9.83
CA GLU A 129 -10.24 2.31 10.12
C GLU A 129 -11.12 2.62 11.33
N GLU A 130 -12.29 1.97 11.48
CA GLU A 130 -13.13 2.10 12.67
C GLU A 130 -12.39 1.68 13.94
N ALA A 131 -11.66 0.55 13.88
CA ALA A 131 -10.88 0.09 15.02
C ALA A 131 -9.79 1.09 15.43
N VAL A 132 -9.12 1.72 14.44
CA VAL A 132 -8.12 2.77 14.69
C VAL A 132 -8.77 3.99 15.35
N ARG A 133 -9.89 4.50 14.82
CA ARG A 133 -10.62 5.64 15.40
C ARG A 133 -11.11 5.36 16.81
N ALA A 134 -11.62 4.14 17.05
CA ALA A 134 -12.11 3.71 18.37
C ALA A 134 -10.96 3.41 19.35
N SER A 135 -9.73 3.35 18.91
CA SER A 135 -8.58 2.96 19.75
C SER A 135 -8.27 3.95 20.87
N GLY A 136 -8.62 5.23 20.71
CA GLY A 136 -8.23 6.32 21.59
C GLY A 136 -6.77 6.72 21.49
N MET A 137 -5.99 6.13 20.57
CA MET A 137 -4.62 6.52 20.29
C MET A 137 -4.57 7.75 19.36
N GLU A 138 -3.50 8.53 19.47
CA GLU A 138 -3.15 9.46 18.40
C GLU A 138 -2.98 8.69 17.10
N HIS A 139 -3.64 9.12 16.01
CA HIS A 139 -3.63 8.35 14.77
C HIS A 139 -3.73 9.19 13.51
N ALA A 140 -3.15 8.67 12.44
CA ALA A 140 -3.38 9.11 11.08
C ALA A 140 -3.79 7.93 10.20
N ILE A 141 -4.91 8.07 9.48
CA ILE A 141 -5.36 7.12 8.48
C ILE A 141 -5.08 7.76 7.11
N VAL A 142 -4.25 7.13 6.29
CA VAL A 142 -3.93 7.60 4.94
C VAL A 142 -4.59 6.68 3.92
N ARG A 143 -5.61 7.18 3.22
CA ARG A 143 -6.27 6.51 2.11
C ARG A 143 -5.51 6.79 0.82
N SER A 144 -4.56 5.90 0.49
CA SER A 144 -3.75 6.03 -0.73
C SER A 144 -4.45 5.40 -1.93
N THR A 145 -4.44 6.08 -3.06
CA THR A 145 -4.80 5.51 -4.35
C THR A 145 -3.84 4.39 -4.75
N HIS A 146 -4.02 3.79 -5.93
CA HIS A 146 -3.14 2.74 -6.41
C HIS A 146 -1.68 3.21 -6.47
N ALA A 147 -0.84 2.66 -5.58
CA ALA A 147 0.58 2.97 -5.57
C ALA A 147 1.32 2.14 -6.64
N TYR A 148 2.19 2.82 -7.40
CA TYR A 148 3.07 2.18 -8.35
C TYR A 148 4.54 2.30 -7.93
N GLY A 149 5.35 1.40 -8.44
CA GLY A 149 6.76 1.27 -8.11
C GLY A 149 7.20 -0.18 -8.29
N LEU A 150 8.50 -0.43 -8.23
CA LEU A 150 9.08 -1.74 -8.51
C LEU A 150 8.60 -2.82 -7.53
N GLY A 151 7.93 -3.86 -8.07
CA GLY A 151 7.36 -4.98 -7.31
C GLY A 151 6.00 -4.67 -6.67
N GLY A 152 5.36 -3.56 -7.03
CA GLY A 152 3.98 -3.26 -6.64
C GLY A 152 2.98 -4.15 -7.38
N LEU A 153 2.07 -4.82 -6.65
CA LEU A 153 1.15 -5.79 -7.21
C LEU A 153 0.25 -5.20 -8.29
N TRP A 154 -0.42 -4.09 -7.99
CA TRP A 154 -1.29 -3.39 -8.94
C TRP A 154 -0.52 -2.96 -10.19
N PHE A 155 0.67 -2.38 -10.00
CA PHE A 155 1.50 -1.91 -11.09
C PHE A 155 1.98 -3.06 -11.98
N THR A 156 2.42 -4.17 -11.40
CA THR A 156 2.80 -5.38 -12.14
C THR A 156 1.64 -5.89 -13.00
N ALA A 157 0.43 -6.02 -12.43
CA ALA A 157 -0.74 -6.44 -13.18
C ALA A 157 -1.07 -5.48 -14.35
N THR A 158 -0.93 -4.17 -14.12
CA THR A 158 -1.22 -3.14 -15.13
C THR A 158 -0.20 -3.18 -16.27
N VAL A 159 1.09 -3.31 -15.96
CA VAL A 159 2.16 -3.41 -16.97
C VAL A 159 2.02 -4.69 -17.79
N GLU A 160 1.88 -5.84 -17.13
CA GLU A 160 1.74 -7.13 -17.80
C GLU A 160 0.46 -7.19 -18.67
N GLY A 161 -0.64 -6.62 -18.20
CA GLY A 161 -1.88 -6.50 -18.98
C GLY A 161 -1.71 -5.59 -20.20
N ALA A 162 -1.05 -4.45 -20.02
CA ALA A 162 -0.76 -3.53 -21.12
C ALA A 162 0.16 -4.15 -22.20
N LEU A 163 1.17 -4.92 -21.79
CA LEU A 163 2.15 -5.55 -22.69
C LEU A 163 1.69 -6.90 -23.25
N ALA A 164 0.54 -7.44 -22.80
CA ALA A 164 -0.01 -8.68 -23.32
C ALA A 164 -0.41 -8.57 -24.80
N GLU A 165 -0.55 -9.74 -25.47
CA GLU A 165 -1.05 -9.82 -26.85
C GLU A 165 -2.30 -10.73 -26.94
N PRO A 166 -3.50 -10.16 -27.15
CA PRO A 166 -3.81 -8.72 -27.20
C PRO A 166 -3.72 -8.05 -25.82
N PRO A 167 -3.51 -6.71 -25.77
CA PRO A 167 -3.50 -5.99 -24.51
C PRO A 167 -4.85 -6.03 -23.83
N PHE A 168 -4.85 -6.02 -22.49
CA PHE A 168 -6.09 -5.97 -21.72
C PHE A 168 -5.98 -5.11 -20.47
N VAL A 169 -7.14 -4.60 -20.03
CA VAL A 169 -7.33 -3.86 -18.79
C VAL A 169 -8.38 -4.57 -17.94
N VAL A 170 -8.17 -4.61 -16.62
CA VAL A 170 -9.20 -5.09 -15.70
C VAL A 170 -10.19 -3.96 -15.43
N GLY A 171 -11.47 -4.22 -15.71
CA GLY A 171 -12.54 -3.23 -15.57
C GLY A 171 -12.97 -2.59 -16.89
N PRO A 172 -13.71 -1.48 -16.83
CA PRO A 172 -14.29 -0.85 -18.00
C PRO A 172 -13.28 -0.05 -18.85
N GLY A 173 -12.10 0.24 -18.30
CA GLY A 173 -11.04 0.96 -18.99
C GLY A 173 -11.18 2.48 -19.01
N ASP A 174 -12.37 3.03 -18.77
CA ASP A 174 -12.68 4.46 -18.76
C ASP A 174 -12.77 5.07 -17.35
N ASN A 175 -12.59 4.27 -16.31
CA ASN A 175 -12.59 4.73 -14.92
C ASN A 175 -11.37 5.60 -14.60
N ASP A 176 -11.60 6.65 -13.81
CA ASP A 176 -10.55 7.57 -13.35
C ASP A 176 -9.62 6.91 -12.35
N LEU A 177 -8.34 6.97 -12.65
CA LEU A 177 -7.24 6.53 -11.79
C LEU A 177 -6.30 7.72 -11.54
N ALA A 178 -5.87 7.92 -10.32
CA ALA A 178 -4.80 8.85 -9.96
C ALA A 178 -3.65 8.06 -9.30
N PRO A 179 -2.86 7.30 -10.09
CA PRO A 179 -1.79 6.46 -9.53
C PRO A 179 -0.75 7.31 -8.82
N ILE A 180 -0.30 6.85 -7.66
CA ILE A 180 0.70 7.57 -6.86
C ILE A 180 2.03 6.82 -6.80
N PHE A 181 3.15 7.53 -6.86
CA PHE A 181 4.47 6.96 -6.72
C PHE A 181 4.69 6.47 -5.27
N ALA A 182 5.23 5.27 -5.09
CA ALA A 182 5.39 4.66 -3.77
C ALA A 182 6.32 5.47 -2.84
N GLU A 183 7.30 6.17 -3.40
CA GLU A 183 8.18 7.07 -2.66
C GLU A 183 7.46 8.32 -2.15
N ASP A 184 6.43 8.81 -2.86
CA ASP A 184 5.61 9.93 -2.39
C ASP A 184 4.73 9.50 -1.21
N VAL A 185 4.14 8.30 -1.29
CA VAL A 185 3.42 7.70 -0.14
C VAL A 185 4.36 7.61 1.07
N ALA A 186 5.56 7.12 0.87
CA ALA A 186 6.56 7.01 1.92
C ALA A 186 6.96 8.37 2.51
N SER A 187 7.07 9.40 1.67
CA SER A 187 7.38 10.77 2.08
C SER A 187 6.27 11.36 2.96
N VAL A 188 5.00 11.12 2.60
CA VAL A 188 3.85 11.54 3.43
C VAL A 188 3.84 10.79 4.77
N LEU A 189 4.04 9.46 4.76
CA LEU A 189 4.08 8.67 6.01
C LEU A 189 5.21 9.10 6.94
N ALA A 190 6.36 9.46 6.37
CA ALA A 190 7.47 9.99 7.13
C ALA A 190 7.21 11.44 7.65
N ALA A 191 6.53 12.28 6.88
CA ALA A 191 6.14 13.62 7.33
C ALA A 191 5.09 13.57 8.46
N ILE A 192 4.17 12.60 8.42
CA ILE A 192 3.22 12.33 9.51
C ILE A 192 3.94 11.96 10.81
N ASP A 193 5.01 11.15 10.75
CA ASP A 193 5.78 10.79 11.94
C ASP A 193 6.50 12.00 12.56
N ASP A 194 6.98 12.92 11.71
CA ASP A 194 7.70 14.12 12.10
C ASP A 194 6.78 15.27 12.61
N ASP A 195 5.49 15.18 12.37
CA ASP A 195 4.53 16.21 12.81
C ASP A 195 4.40 16.22 14.34
N GLU A 196 4.67 17.35 14.95
CA GLU A 196 4.57 17.55 16.41
C GLU A 196 3.12 17.68 16.90
N ALA A 197 2.17 17.95 15.99
CA ALA A 197 0.76 18.07 16.35
C ALA A 197 0.17 16.72 16.76
N GLU A 198 -0.80 16.76 17.68
CA GLU A 198 -1.63 15.59 17.99
C GLU A 198 -2.56 15.31 16.81
N LEU A 199 -2.42 14.13 16.21
CA LEU A 199 -3.17 13.74 15.03
C LEU A 199 -4.33 12.80 15.39
N ALA A 200 -5.52 13.09 14.84
CA ALA A 200 -6.69 12.23 14.93
C ALA A 200 -7.54 12.42 13.66
N GLY A 201 -7.09 11.88 12.52
CA GLY A 201 -7.75 12.15 11.26
C GLY A 201 -7.57 11.10 10.18
N THR A 202 -8.32 11.32 9.09
CA THR A 202 -8.24 10.54 7.85
C THR A 202 -7.92 11.50 6.71
N TRP A 203 -6.91 11.16 5.90
CA TRP A 203 -6.46 11.92 4.75
C TRP A 203 -6.45 11.06 3.51
N GLY A 204 -6.81 11.67 2.36
CA GLY A 204 -6.70 11.09 1.04
C GLY A 204 -5.32 11.39 0.44
N LEU A 205 -4.75 10.45 -0.27
CA LEU A 205 -3.48 10.62 -0.96
C LEU A 205 -3.57 10.05 -2.36
N GLU A 206 -3.50 10.94 -3.36
CA GLU A 206 -3.53 10.56 -4.78
C GLU A 206 -2.36 11.17 -5.55
N GLY A 207 -2.00 10.55 -6.67
CA GLY A 207 -1.01 11.10 -7.59
C GLY A 207 -1.53 12.36 -8.29
N PRO A 208 -0.62 13.23 -8.79
CA PRO A 208 -1.00 14.51 -9.39
C PRO A 208 -1.69 14.38 -10.75
N ASP A 209 -1.53 13.24 -11.42
CA ASP A 209 -2.06 13.02 -12.76
C ASP A 209 -3.24 12.04 -12.72
N VAL A 210 -4.33 12.40 -13.43
CA VAL A 210 -5.50 11.54 -13.61
C VAL A 210 -5.44 10.91 -15.00
N VAL A 211 -5.56 9.59 -15.05
CA VAL A 211 -5.56 8.80 -16.28
C VAL A 211 -6.71 7.80 -16.24
N THR A 212 -7.15 7.33 -17.41
CA THR A 212 -8.05 6.18 -17.49
C THR A 212 -7.24 4.87 -17.56
N GLY A 213 -7.88 3.74 -17.26
CA GLY A 213 -7.24 2.43 -17.42
C GLY A 213 -6.68 2.21 -18.83
N ASP A 214 -7.48 2.56 -19.85
CA ASP A 214 -7.05 2.49 -21.25
C ASP A 214 -5.93 3.48 -21.59
N GLY A 215 -6.02 4.69 -21.04
CA GLY A 215 -4.97 5.71 -21.21
C GLY A 215 -3.64 5.26 -20.61
N LEU A 216 -3.67 4.65 -19.43
CA LEU A 216 -2.47 4.11 -18.79
C LEU A 216 -1.89 2.92 -19.57
N ALA A 217 -2.74 2.02 -20.09
CA ALA A 217 -2.27 0.90 -20.90
C ALA A 217 -1.55 1.37 -22.18
N ARG A 218 -2.12 2.38 -22.90
CA ARG A 218 -1.47 2.98 -24.08
C ARG A 218 -0.15 3.68 -23.71
N LEU A 219 -0.12 4.41 -22.60
CA LEU A 219 1.09 5.06 -22.11
C LEU A 219 2.22 4.04 -21.84
N LEU A 220 1.91 2.90 -21.24
CA LEU A 220 2.87 1.84 -20.92
C LEU A 220 3.33 1.08 -22.16
N ARG A 221 2.45 0.84 -23.14
CA ARG A 221 2.83 0.22 -24.42
C ARG A 221 3.63 1.14 -25.32
N GLY A 222 3.33 2.42 -25.31
CA GLY A 222 3.90 3.39 -26.26
C GLY A 222 3.28 3.30 -27.66
N ASP A 223 2.07 2.72 -27.79
CA ASP A 223 1.31 2.61 -29.04
C ASP A 223 -0.20 2.87 -28.83
N ASP A 224 -0.97 2.92 -29.93
CA ASP A 224 -2.42 3.18 -29.92
C ASP A 224 -3.28 1.89 -29.89
N ALA A 225 -2.72 0.74 -29.53
CA ALA A 225 -3.50 -0.50 -29.44
C ALA A 225 -4.65 -0.33 -28.44
N VAL A 226 -5.83 -0.81 -28.84
CA VAL A 226 -7.04 -0.74 -28.03
C VAL A 226 -7.07 -1.96 -27.11
N PRO A 227 -6.98 -1.78 -25.78
CA PRO A 227 -7.06 -2.92 -24.87
C PRO A 227 -8.45 -3.58 -24.90
N THR A 228 -8.48 -4.87 -24.66
CA THR A 228 -9.71 -5.58 -24.30
C THR A 228 -10.01 -5.40 -22.81
N HIS A 229 -11.28 -5.55 -22.42
CA HIS A 229 -11.70 -5.33 -21.03
C HIS A 229 -12.08 -6.64 -20.37
N ALA A 230 -11.39 -6.97 -19.26
CA ALA A 230 -11.68 -8.16 -18.47
C ALA A 230 -12.47 -7.80 -17.21
N SER A 231 -13.55 -8.55 -16.95
CA SER A 231 -14.39 -8.38 -15.75
C SER A 231 -14.81 -9.73 -15.17
N GLY A 232 -15.29 -9.73 -13.93
CA GLY A 232 -15.80 -10.92 -13.28
C GLY A 232 -14.77 -12.06 -13.26
N GLN A 233 -15.18 -13.26 -13.67
CA GLN A 233 -14.34 -14.44 -13.66
C GLN A 233 -13.13 -14.32 -14.62
N ALA A 234 -13.29 -13.66 -15.77
CA ALA A 234 -12.19 -13.45 -16.71
C ALA A 234 -11.09 -12.55 -16.13
N ALA A 235 -11.46 -11.53 -15.36
CA ALA A 235 -10.51 -10.69 -14.62
C ALA A 235 -9.76 -11.52 -13.56
N ALA A 236 -10.47 -12.32 -12.77
CA ALA A 236 -9.90 -13.19 -11.76
C ALA A 236 -8.86 -14.16 -12.34
N GLU A 237 -9.19 -14.84 -13.44
CA GLU A 237 -8.29 -15.74 -14.14
C GLU A 237 -7.06 -15.03 -14.71
N ALA A 238 -7.24 -13.84 -15.29
CA ALA A 238 -6.15 -13.05 -15.81
C ALA A 238 -5.19 -12.62 -14.70
N LEU A 239 -5.70 -12.04 -13.60
CA LEU A 239 -4.90 -11.64 -12.46
C LEU A 239 -4.19 -12.82 -11.80
N THR A 240 -4.87 -13.96 -11.62
CA THR A 240 -4.26 -15.19 -11.08
C THR A 240 -3.08 -15.64 -11.93
N ARG A 241 -3.23 -15.64 -13.26
CA ARG A 241 -2.15 -16.03 -14.18
C ARG A 241 -0.97 -15.06 -14.14
N LEU A 242 -1.23 -13.74 -14.11
CA LEU A 242 -0.19 -12.72 -14.14
C LEU A 242 0.59 -12.63 -12.82
N LEU A 243 -0.13 -12.71 -11.71
CA LEU A 243 0.44 -12.43 -10.39
C LEU A 243 0.85 -13.71 -9.63
N GLY A 244 0.45 -14.89 -10.14
CA GLY A 244 0.75 -16.17 -9.49
C GLY A 244 0.04 -16.36 -8.14
N VAL A 245 -0.99 -15.57 -7.85
CA VAL A 245 -1.79 -15.61 -6.62
C VAL A 245 -3.26 -15.79 -7.01
N PRO A 246 -4.02 -16.69 -6.36
CA PRO A 246 -5.42 -16.90 -6.71
C PRO A 246 -6.27 -15.67 -6.41
N PHE A 247 -7.17 -15.34 -7.35
CA PHE A 247 -8.21 -14.34 -7.23
C PHE A 247 -9.58 -14.97 -7.53
N ASP A 248 -10.59 -14.57 -6.77
CA ASP A 248 -11.98 -14.74 -7.14
C ASP A 248 -12.53 -13.47 -7.85
N ALA A 249 -13.70 -13.59 -8.49
CA ALA A 249 -14.29 -12.49 -9.26
C ALA A 249 -14.63 -11.26 -8.41
N VAL A 250 -14.98 -11.45 -7.13
CA VAL A 250 -15.35 -10.35 -6.24
C VAL A 250 -14.11 -9.58 -5.80
N THR A 251 -13.07 -10.29 -5.39
CA THR A 251 -11.78 -9.67 -5.02
C THR A 251 -11.13 -8.99 -6.22
N ALA A 252 -11.18 -9.61 -7.40
CA ALA A 252 -10.66 -9.02 -8.64
C ALA A 252 -11.38 -7.72 -9.03
N SER A 253 -12.64 -7.54 -8.64
CA SER A 253 -13.41 -6.32 -8.93
C SER A 253 -12.80 -5.06 -8.33
N PHE A 254 -11.97 -5.16 -7.28
CA PHE A 254 -11.24 -4.02 -6.73
C PHE A 254 -10.36 -3.32 -7.77
N PHE A 255 -9.73 -4.08 -8.66
CA PHE A 255 -8.88 -3.52 -9.72
C PHE A 255 -9.65 -2.73 -10.79
N ALA A 256 -10.97 -2.93 -10.85
CA ALA A 256 -11.87 -2.26 -11.77
C ALA A 256 -12.50 -0.97 -11.19
N LEU A 257 -12.26 -0.67 -9.93
CA LEU A 257 -12.84 0.51 -9.28
C LEU A 257 -12.08 1.78 -9.66
N PRO A 258 -12.75 2.95 -9.70
CA PRO A 258 -12.07 4.24 -9.72
C PRO A 258 -11.11 4.36 -8.53
N SER A 259 -9.98 5.00 -8.73
CA SER A 259 -8.99 5.19 -7.67
C SER A 259 -8.64 6.67 -7.56
N ARG A 260 -9.47 7.40 -6.80
CA ARG A 260 -9.39 8.84 -6.53
C ARG A 260 -9.46 9.09 -5.03
N ALA A 261 -8.81 10.14 -4.55
CA ALA A 261 -8.88 10.53 -3.16
C ALA A 261 -10.32 10.93 -2.76
N ASP A 262 -10.74 10.49 -1.59
CA ASP A 262 -12.07 10.67 -1.02
C ASP A 262 -12.06 11.35 0.38
N ALA A 263 -10.94 11.97 0.74
CA ALA A 263 -10.70 12.65 2.00
C ALA A 263 -9.78 13.86 1.78
N PRO A 264 -9.58 14.77 2.78
CA PRO A 264 -8.67 15.90 2.67
C PRO A 264 -7.25 15.50 2.24
N ASP A 265 -6.64 16.31 1.37
CA ASP A 265 -5.36 16.00 0.73
C ASP A 265 -4.20 15.90 1.74
N ALA A 266 -3.64 14.69 1.85
CA ALA A 266 -2.49 14.39 2.70
C ALA A 266 -1.21 15.09 2.21
N ALA A 267 -0.98 15.16 0.90
CA ALA A 267 0.23 15.76 0.36
C ALA A 267 0.33 17.24 0.74
N SER A 268 -0.75 17.98 0.55
CA SER A 268 -0.83 19.40 1.00
C SER A 268 -0.75 19.54 2.51
N ALA A 269 -1.45 18.68 3.27
CA ALA A 269 -1.49 18.76 4.72
C ALA A 269 -0.11 18.56 5.36
N PHE A 270 0.72 17.67 4.79
CA PHE A 270 2.05 17.34 5.32
C PHE A 270 3.21 17.90 4.48
N GLY A 271 2.92 18.85 3.57
CA GLY A 271 3.96 19.59 2.83
C GLY A 271 4.77 18.75 1.84
N VAL A 272 4.18 17.70 1.26
CA VAL A 272 4.82 16.84 0.27
C VAL A 272 4.37 17.24 -1.14
N VAL A 273 5.30 17.28 -2.08
CA VAL A 273 5.02 17.48 -3.51
C VAL A 273 5.08 16.13 -4.20
N CYS A 274 3.97 15.68 -4.77
CA CYS A 274 3.88 14.39 -5.44
C CYS A 274 4.53 14.45 -6.83
N THR A 275 5.16 13.34 -7.20
CA THR A 275 5.88 13.14 -8.46
C THR A 275 4.90 12.96 -9.61
N PRO A 276 5.04 13.67 -10.76
CA PRO A 276 4.25 13.43 -11.95
C PRO A 276 4.37 11.97 -12.43
N LEU A 277 3.27 11.41 -12.94
CA LEU A 277 3.18 9.99 -13.33
C LEU A 277 4.31 9.56 -14.26
N VAL A 278 4.58 10.33 -15.30
CA VAL A 278 5.62 10.01 -16.30
C VAL A 278 7.02 9.97 -15.67
N ASP A 279 7.31 10.87 -14.73
CA ASP A 279 8.61 10.93 -14.06
C ASP A 279 8.78 9.76 -13.07
N GLY A 280 7.74 9.43 -12.31
CA GLY A 280 7.74 8.26 -11.43
C GLY A 280 7.82 6.93 -12.19
N LEU A 281 7.15 6.81 -13.36
CA LEU A 281 7.28 5.64 -14.22
C LEU A 281 8.71 5.50 -14.74
N ARG A 282 9.34 6.60 -15.19
CA ARG A 282 10.74 6.61 -15.64
C ARG A 282 11.67 6.14 -14.51
N ALA A 283 11.54 6.69 -13.32
CA ALA A 283 12.32 6.29 -12.14
C ALA A 283 12.14 4.79 -11.80
N THR A 284 10.92 4.27 -11.94
CA THR A 284 10.63 2.84 -11.73
C THR A 284 11.34 1.95 -12.76
N LEU A 285 11.32 2.33 -14.03
CA LEU A 285 12.00 1.59 -15.12
C LEU A 285 13.51 1.62 -14.96
N GLU A 286 14.09 2.77 -14.60
CA GLU A 286 15.54 2.90 -14.32
C GLU A 286 15.96 2.00 -13.15
N ALA A 287 15.15 1.94 -12.09
CA ALA A 287 15.40 1.05 -10.96
C ALA A 287 15.32 -0.43 -11.34
N ALA A 288 14.39 -0.81 -12.23
CA ALA A 288 14.30 -2.18 -12.75
C ALA A 288 15.54 -2.56 -13.55
N ALA A 289 15.98 -1.70 -14.49
CA ALA A 289 17.15 -1.92 -15.33
C ALA A 289 18.46 -2.06 -14.50
N ALA A 290 18.57 -1.35 -13.38
CA ALA A 290 19.73 -1.45 -12.48
C ALA A 290 19.84 -2.82 -11.78
N ILE A 291 18.72 -3.53 -11.57
CA ILE A 291 18.71 -4.87 -10.98
C ILE A 291 19.16 -5.93 -11.99
N ASP A 292 18.74 -5.80 -13.26
CA ASP A 292 19.09 -6.78 -14.31
C ASP A 292 20.58 -6.74 -14.71
N THR A 293 21.28 -5.67 -14.38
CA THR A 293 22.71 -5.46 -14.72
C THR A 293 23.68 -5.81 -13.58
N GLY A 294 23.22 -6.19 -12.39
CA GLY A 294 24.03 -6.52 -11.20
C GLY A 294 23.93 -7.97 -10.81
#